data_e93e263d80402459a2fe0ac30f150fd9
#
_entry.id   e93e263d80402459a2fe0ac30f150fd9
#
_cell.length_a   1.000
_cell.length_b   1.000
_cell.length_c   1.000
_cell.angle_alpha   90.00
_cell.angle_beta   90.00
_cell.angle_gamma   90.00
#
_symmetry.space_group_name_H-M   'P 1'
#
loop_
_entity.id
_entity.type
_entity.pdbx_description
1 polymer ?
#
loop_
_entity_poly.entity_id
_entity_poly.type
_entity_poly.pdbx_seq_one_letter_code
_entity_poly.pdbx_strand_id
1 'polypeptide(L)'
;MKYHIKNLKLAVEGKLRIEWAQREMPVLQIIAERFKRTKPLKNIKIGCCLHVTTETANLMIVLKSGGAEVALCASNPLSTQDDVAASLVKDFGIPVFAIKGEDNRTYYSHIESVLKIRPQITMDDGADLVSTIHKMPRLLGNVLGGTEETTTGVIRLKSMAKNGILKYPIIAVNDARTKHMFDNRYGTGQSTIDGILRATNILFAGKKVVVCGYGYCGKGVALRAKGLGSEVIVCEVDPVKALEALMDGYRVMSLDEAAKVGDIFITVTGDCKVITTKTITTHNNFLPCKQNICCS
;
A
#
# COMPACT_ATOMS: atom_id res chain seq x y z
N MET A 1 12.88 10.80 20.22
CA MET A 1 12.08 9.64 20.68
C MET A 1 12.60 8.42 19.92
N LYS A 2 12.82 7.27 20.58
CA LYS A 2 13.39 6.09 19.89
C LYS A 2 12.35 5.34 19.04
N TYR A 3 11.07 5.49 19.31
CA TYR A 3 9.91 4.93 18.59
C TYR A 3 8.61 5.58 19.07
N HIS A 4 7.53 5.44 18.30
CA HIS A 4 6.17 5.80 18.70
C HIS A 4 5.18 4.79 18.14
N ILE A 5 4.69 3.91 18.99
CA ILE A 5 3.77 2.81 18.69
C ILE A 5 2.68 2.75 19.75
N LYS A 6 1.63 2.02 19.50
CA LYS A 6 0.48 1.91 20.40
C LYS A 6 0.82 1.28 21.75
N ASN A 7 1.43 0.09 21.76
CA ASN A 7 1.73 -0.65 22.99
C ASN A 7 2.75 -1.76 22.75
N LEU A 8 3.88 -1.73 23.46
CA LEU A 8 4.91 -2.78 23.42
C LEU A 8 4.45 -4.16 23.92
N LYS A 9 3.38 -4.26 24.70
CA LYS A 9 2.85 -5.54 25.18
C LYS A 9 2.31 -6.43 24.05
N LEU A 10 1.96 -5.84 22.91
CA LEU A 10 1.46 -6.57 21.73
C LEU A 10 2.56 -7.34 20.99
N ALA A 11 3.83 -7.17 21.33
CA ALA A 11 4.96 -7.73 20.58
C ALA A 11 4.93 -9.26 20.46
N VAL A 12 4.45 -9.98 21.47
CA VAL A 12 4.42 -11.46 21.45
C VAL A 12 3.56 -11.98 20.29
N GLU A 13 2.36 -11.41 20.13
CA GLU A 13 1.46 -11.76 19.03
C GLU A 13 2.06 -11.35 17.68
N GLY A 14 2.59 -10.12 17.59
CA GLY A 14 3.24 -9.62 16.39
C GLY A 14 4.40 -10.49 15.93
N LYS A 15 5.23 -11.00 16.86
CA LYS A 15 6.33 -11.91 16.55
C LYS A 15 5.84 -13.19 15.87
N LEU A 16 4.84 -13.84 16.43
CA LEU A 16 4.27 -15.06 15.87
C LEU A 16 3.72 -14.84 14.45
N ARG A 17 3.08 -13.71 14.22
CA ARG A 17 2.56 -13.35 12.90
C ARG A 17 3.67 -13.04 11.89
N ILE A 18 4.73 -12.36 12.29
CA ILE A 18 5.91 -12.12 11.45
C ILE A 18 6.57 -13.44 11.06
N GLU A 19 6.76 -14.36 12.02
CA GLU A 19 7.33 -15.68 11.78
C GLU A 19 6.45 -16.54 10.88
N TRP A 20 5.12 -16.42 11.00
CA TRP A 20 4.18 -17.08 10.11
C TRP A 20 4.32 -16.58 8.66
N ALA A 21 4.28 -15.26 8.44
CA ALA A 21 4.42 -14.67 7.13
C ALA A 21 5.79 -14.98 6.48
N GLN A 22 6.85 -15.09 7.29
CA GLN A 22 8.19 -15.43 6.80
C GLN A 22 8.21 -16.76 6.02
N ARG A 23 7.37 -17.73 6.39
CA ARG A 23 7.30 -19.04 5.73
C ARG A 23 6.86 -18.94 4.27
N GLU A 24 6.05 -17.92 3.94
CA GLU A 24 5.54 -17.67 2.61
C GLU A 24 6.47 -16.75 1.76
N MET A 25 7.66 -16.41 2.29
CA MET A 25 8.61 -15.48 1.67
C MET A 25 9.98 -16.14 1.38
N PRO A 26 10.05 -17.28 0.65
CA PRO A 26 11.28 -18.04 0.48
C PRO A 26 12.39 -17.26 -0.25
N VAL A 27 12.04 -16.43 -1.22
CA VAL A 27 13.03 -15.61 -1.95
C VAL A 27 13.68 -14.59 -1.01
N LEU A 28 12.89 -13.96 -0.14
CA LEU A 28 13.41 -13.01 0.85
C LEU A 28 14.32 -13.71 1.87
N GLN A 29 14.02 -14.96 2.24
CA GLN A 29 14.87 -15.76 3.12
C GLN A 29 16.24 -16.06 2.48
N ILE A 30 16.28 -16.42 1.20
CA ILE A 30 17.53 -16.62 0.44
C ILE A 30 18.35 -15.33 0.44
N ILE A 31 17.69 -14.19 0.23
CA ILE A 31 18.33 -12.87 0.29
C ILE A 31 18.87 -12.60 1.71
N ALA A 32 18.09 -12.93 2.74
CA ALA A 32 18.49 -12.76 4.14
C ALA A 32 19.79 -13.49 4.47
N GLU A 33 19.92 -14.76 4.06
CA GLU A 33 21.14 -15.54 4.29
C GLU A 33 22.35 -14.94 3.57
N ARG A 34 22.18 -14.49 2.32
CA ARG A 34 23.22 -13.77 1.60
C ARG A 34 23.60 -12.47 2.32
N PHE A 35 22.60 -11.67 2.75
CA PHE A 35 22.82 -10.38 3.42
C PHE A 35 23.50 -10.52 4.78
N LYS A 36 23.14 -11.53 5.57
CA LYS A 36 23.82 -11.85 6.83
C LYS A 36 25.32 -12.07 6.63
N ARG A 37 25.70 -12.79 5.55
CA ARG A 37 27.09 -13.12 5.25
C ARG A 37 27.86 -11.96 4.66
N THR A 38 27.28 -11.24 3.70
CA THR A 38 27.98 -10.23 2.90
C THR A 38 27.88 -8.81 3.45
N LYS A 39 26.91 -8.53 4.32
CA LYS A 39 26.64 -7.21 4.91
C LYS A 39 26.64 -6.06 3.88
N PRO A 40 25.90 -6.18 2.76
CA PRO A 40 26.00 -5.22 1.65
C PRO A 40 25.49 -3.82 2.01
N LEU A 41 24.74 -3.68 3.11
CA LEU A 41 24.15 -2.44 3.57
C LEU A 41 24.85 -1.88 4.81
N LYS A 42 26.08 -2.35 5.09
CA LYS A 42 26.85 -1.86 6.24
C LYS A 42 27.06 -0.33 6.15
N ASN A 43 26.75 0.36 7.24
CA ASN A 43 26.80 1.83 7.36
C ASN A 43 25.80 2.60 6.48
N ILE A 44 24.81 1.94 5.90
CA ILE A 44 23.73 2.59 5.16
C ILE A 44 22.54 2.83 6.08
N LYS A 45 21.99 4.05 6.03
CA LYS A 45 20.77 4.45 6.72
C LYS A 45 19.59 4.45 5.75
N ILE A 46 18.55 3.69 6.08
CA ILE A 46 17.35 3.54 5.23
C ILE A 46 16.13 4.07 5.98
N GLY A 47 15.52 5.11 5.46
CA GLY A 47 14.24 5.62 5.93
C GLY A 47 13.10 4.99 5.14
N CYS A 48 12.15 4.38 5.83
CA CYS A 48 11.05 3.65 5.21
C CYS A 48 9.70 4.26 5.58
N CYS A 49 8.86 4.50 4.58
CA CYS A 49 7.46 4.87 4.72
C CYS A 49 6.63 3.84 3.94
N LEU A 50 6.23 2.78 4.62
CA LEU A 50 5.59 1.59 4.04
C LEU A 50 4.43 1.13 4.93
N HIS A 51 3.50 0.34 4.40
CA HIS A 51 2.49 -0.31 5.23
C HIS A 51 3.16 -1.17 6.32
N VAL A 52 2.79 -0.98 7.59
CA VAL A 52 3.40 -1.73 8.71
C VAL A 52 2.68 -3.05 8.88
N THR A 53 3.03 -3.99 8.01
CA THR A 53 2.47 -5.36 7.95
C THR A 53 3.53 -6.41 8.28
N THR A 54 3.12 -7.65 8.37
CA THR A 54 4.01 -8.80 8.61
C THR A 54 5.05 -9.00 7.51
N GLU A 55 4.70 -8.70 6.26
CA GLU A 55 5.57 -8.80 5.09
C GLU A 55 6.63 -7.70 5.12
N THR A 56 6.21 -6.44 5.36
CA THR A 56 7.12 -5.30 5.55
C THR A 56 8.06 -5.54 6.72
N ALA A 57 7.58 -6.13 7.81
CA ALA A 57 8.45 -6.47 8.95
C ALA A 57 9.57 -7.42 8.55
N ASN A 58 9.27 -8.46 7.78
CA ASN A 58 10.29 -9.37 7.26
C ASN A 58 11.31 -8.65 6.37
N LEU A 59 10.88 -7.73 5.52
CA LEU A 59 11.79 -6.89 4.72
C LEU A 59 12.71 -6.05 5.63
N MET A 60 12.17 -5.38 6.65
CA MET A 60 12.96 -4.57 7.59
C MET A 60 14.03 -5.41 8.32
N ILE A 61 13.66 -6.62 8.75
CA ILE A 61 14.57 -7.56 9.40
C ILE A 61 15.72 -7.95 8.46
N VAL A 62 15.41 -8.20 7.18
CA VAL A 62 16.42 -8.55 6.17
C VAL A 62 17.37 -7.38 5.89
N LEU A 63 16.86 -6.16 5.72
CA LEU A 63 17.68 -4.97 5.54
C LEU A 63 18.62 -4.75 6.73
N LYS A 64 18.11 -4.87 7.96
CA LYS A 64 18.93 -4.78 9.17
C LYS A 64 19.95 -5.91 9.23
N SER A 65 19.60 -7.14 8.87
CA SER A 65 20.54 -8.26 8.81
C SER A 65 21.65 -8.02 7.79
N GLY A 66 21.40 -7.25 6.74
CA GLY A 66 22.37 -6.76 5.76
C GLY A 66 23.30 -5.67 6.27
N GLY A 67 23.09 -5.18 7.48
CA GLY A 67 23.93 -4.15 8.13
C GLY A 67 23.35 -2.74 8.07
N ALA A 68 22.14 -2.55 7.56
CA ALA A 68 21.50 -1.23 7.52
C ALA A 68 21.01 -0.77 8.91
N GLU A 69 21.08 0.54 9.13
CA GLU A 69 20.30 1.24 10.14
C GLU A 69 18.94 1.60 9.51
N VAL A 70 17.85 1.02 10.01
CA VAL A 70 16.51 1.16 9.41
C VAL A 70 15.58 1.84 10.39
N ALA A 71 14.74 2.77 9.90
CA ALA A 71 13.60 3.30 10.63
C ALA A 71 12.35 3.26 9.73
N LEU A 72 11.20 2.95 10.32
CA LEU A 72 9.94 2.72 9.61
C LEU A 72 8.83 3.61 10.15
N CYS A 73 8.05 4.24 9.25
CA CYS A 73 6.73 4.76 9.54
C CYS A 73 5.68 4.17 8.58
N ALA A 74 4.41 4.35 8.90
CA ALA A 74 3.34 3.92 8.02
C ALA A 74 3.23 4.82 6.79
N SER A 75 2.84 4.25 5.65
CA SER A 75 2.52 4.98 4.41
C SER A 75 1.04 5.38 4.32
N ASN A 76 0.23 4.90 5.27
CA ASN A 76 -1.19 5.24 5.39
C ASN A 76 -1.61 5.16 6.86
N PRO A 77 -2.40 6.11 7.39
CA PRO A 77 -2.84 6.10 8.79
C PRO A 77 -3.61 4.85 9.24
N LEU A 78 -4.21 4.11 8.29
CA LEU A 78 -5.03 2.92 8.60
C LEU A 78 -4.27 1.60 8.44
N SER A 79 -3.09 1.60 7.82
CA SER A 79 -2.39 0.39 7.38
C SER A 79 -1.35 -0.16 8.36
N THR A 80 -1.46 0.19 9.63
CA THR A 80 -0.57 -0.32 10.69
C THR A 80 -1.18 -1.52 11.39
N GLN A 81 -0.40 -2.59 11.51
CA GLN A 81 -0.65 -3.70 12.44
C GLN A 81 0.14 -3.40 13.73
N ASP A 82 -0.57 -2.97 14.78
CA ASP A 82 0.04 -2.47 16.02
C ASP A 82 0.90 -3.51 16.75
N ASP A 83 0.55 -4.78 16.64
CA ASP A 83 1.29 -5.92 17.18
C ASP A 83 2.62 -6.14 16.43
N VAL A 84 2.60 -6.01 15.10
CA VAL A 84 3.80 -6.06 14.25
C VAL A 84 4.73 -4.90 14.55
N ALA A 85 4.20 -3.67 14.66
CA ALA A 85 4.98 -2.50 15.06
C ALA A 85 5.65 -2.71 16.43
N ALA A 86 4.94 -3.29 17.39
CA ALA A 86 5.47 -3.60 18.72
C ALA A 86 6.60 -4.62 18.68
N SER A 87 6.46 -5.69 17.88
CA SER A 87 7.49 -6.72 17.75
C SER A 87 8.76 -6.19 17.05
N LEU A 88 8.61 -5.40 15.98
CA LEU A 88 9.75 -4.77 15.32
C LEU A 88 10.60 -3.94 16.30
N VAL A 89 9.96 -3.19 17.20
CA VAL A 89 10.65 -2.39 18.20
C VAL A 89 11.28 -3.28 19.27
N LYS A 90 10.50 -4.19 19.88
CA LYS A 90 10.90 -4.95 21.07
C LYS A 90 11.87 -6.08 20.75
N ASP A 91 11.53 -6.89 19.74
CA ASP A 91 12.24 -8.14 19.47
C ASP A 91 13.37 -7.95 18.45
N PHE A 92 13.17 -7.02 17.51
CA PHE A 92 14.14 -6.78 16.43
C PHE A 92 14.92 -5.47 16.58
N GLY A 93 14.55 -4.61 17.52
CA GLY A 93 15.25 -3.33 17.79
C GLY A 93 15.25 -2.40 16.57
N ILE A 94 14.17 -2.37 15.81
CA ILE A 94 13.95 -1.47 14.67
C ILE A 94 13.02 -0.34 15.11
N PRO A 95 13.44 0.94 15.03
CA PRO A 95 12.58 2.06 15.33
C PRO A 95 11.33 2.09 14.42
N VAL A 96 10.15 2.10 15.02
CA VAL A 96 8.86 2.22 14.30
C VAL A 96 8.09 3.41 14.84
N PHE A 97 7.53 4.18 13.92
CA PHE A 97 6.68 5.35 14.18
C PHE A 97 5.36 5.12 13.42
N ALA A 98 4.42 4.39 14.03
CA ALA A 98 3.15 4.04 13.41
C ALA A 98 2.13 3.56 14.45
N ILE A 99 0.89 4.04 14.33
CA ILE A 99 -0.25 3.65 15.15
C ILE A 99 -1.46 3.52 14.24
N LYS A 100 -2.17 2.41 14.31
CA LYS A 100 -3.39 2.22 13.50
C LYS A 100 -4.45 3.27 13.86
N GLY A 101 -4.92 4.00 12.86
CA GLY A 101 -5.94 5.04 13.02
C GLY A 101 -5.38 6.38 13.49
N GLU A 102 -4.09 6.62 13.33
CA GLU A 102 -3.48 7.92 13.63
C GLU A 102 -4.06 9.04 12.77
N ASP A 103 -4.07 10.26 13.31
CA ASP A 103 -4.48 11.43 12.54
C ASP A 103 -3.38 11.95 11.60
N ASN A 104 -3.73 12.83 10.66
CA ASN A 104 -2.78 13.37 9.69
C ASN A 104 -1.60 14.10 10.35
N ARG A 105 -1.81 14.77 11.48
CA ARG A 105 -0.73 15.47 12.19
C ARG A 105 0.28 14.47 12.74
N THR A 106 -0.19 13.42 13.37
CA THR A 106 0.64 12.33 13.89
C THR A 106 1.36 11.62 12.74
N TYR A 107 0.66 11.31 11.65
CA TYR A 107 1.22 10.68 10.47
C TYR A 107 2.43 11.44 9.91
N TYR A 108 2.31 12.75 9.65
CA TYR A 108 3.44 13.55 9.16
C TYR A 108 4.55 13.70 10.21
N SER A 109 4.23 13.75 11.50
CA SER A 109 5.26 13.76 12.57
C SER A 109 6.04 12.44 12.63
N HIS A 110 5.43 11.32 12.24
CA HIS A 110 6.06 10.02 12.13
C HIS A 110 7.04 9.99 10.94
N ILE A 111 6.66 10.52 9.78
CA ILE A 111 7.57 10.69 8.64
C ILE A 111 8.78 11.53 9.04
N GLU A 112 8.57 12.68 9.70
CA GLU A 112 9.67 13.51 10.20
C GLU A 112 10.56 12.77 11.20
N SER A 113 9.99 11.87 12.01
CA SER A 113 10.74 11.07 12.97
C SER A 113 11.65 10.04 12.29
N VAL A 114 11.19 9.42 11.20
CA VAL A 114 12.03 8.59 10.33
C VAL A 114 13.16 9.40 9.72
N LEU A 115 12.90 10.61 9.26
CA LEU A 115 13.90 11.47 8.63
C LEU A 115 15.03 11.91 9.60
N LYS A 116 14.82 11.82 10.93
CA LYS A 116 15.86 12.13 11.94
C LYS A 116 17.08 11.22 11.88
N ILE A 117 16.95 9.99 11.33
CA ILE A 117 18.13 9.15 11.12
C ILE A 117 19.05 9.68 10.01
N ARG A 118 18.61 10.68 9.23
CA ARG A 118 19.31 11.25 8.06
C ARG A 118 19.55 10.15 7.00
N PRO A 119 18.49 9.62 6.37
CA PRO A 119 18.59 8.47 5.48
C PRO A 119 19.46 8.79 4.25
N GLN A 120 20.19 7.78 3.81
CA GLN A 120 20.91 7.75 2.54
C GLN A 120 20.08 7.08 1.44
N ILE A 121 19.16 6.21 1.83
CA ILE A 121 18.18 5.57 0.94
C ILE A 121 16.78 5.79 1.51
N THR A 122 15.84 6.14 0.65
CA THR A 122 14.42 6.18 0.98
C THR A 122 13.70 4.98 0.37
N MET A 123 12.81 4.34 1.14
CA MET A 123 11.85 3.36 0.63
C MET A 123 10.46 3.90 0.90
N ASP A 124 9.70 4.18 -0.14
CA ASP A 124 8.43 4.88 -0.04
C ASP A 124 7.31 4.12 -0.75
N ASP A 125 6.10 4.34 -0.29
CA ASP A 125 4.88 3.80 -0.84
C ASP A 125 3.82 4.93 -0.86
N GLY A 126 3.75 5.65 -1.99
CA GLY A 126 2.91 6.81 -2.19
C GLY A 126 3.66 8.14 -2.24
N ALA A 127 5.00 8.15 -2.16
CA ALA A 127 5.88 9.30 -2.30
C ALA A 127 5.74 10.39 -1.20
N ASP A 128 5.20 10.07 -0.02
CA ASP A 128 5.06 11.07 1.05
C ASP A 128 6.37 11.33 1.80
N LEU A 129 7.19 10.31 2.03
CA LEU A 129 8.54 10.45 2.57
C LEU A 129 9.43 11.25 1.61
N VAL A 130 9.40 10.89 0.33
CA VAL A 130 10.16 11.60 -0.73
C VAL A 130 9.71 13.05 -0.84
N SER A 131 8.40 13.32 -0.85
CA SER A 131 7.87 14.68 -0.89
C SER A 131 8.25 15.50 0.35
N THR A 132 8.29 14.86 1.51
CA THR A 132 8.64 15.53 2.78
C THR A 132 10.14 15.88 2.82
N ILE A 133 11.03 14.96 2.43
CA ILE A 133 12.46 15.23 2.45
C ILE A 133 12.86 16.33 1.45
N HIS A 134 12.13 16.46 0.32
CA HIS A 134 12.35 17.53 -0.66
C HIS A 134 12.06 18.94 -0.11
N LYS A 135 11.29 19.04 0.98
CA LYS A 135 11.06 20.27 1.73
C LYS A 135 12.17 20.55 2.74
N MET A 136 13.14 19.64 2.89
CA MET A 136 14.22 19.70 3.88
C MET A 136 15.61 19.70 3.21
N PRO A 137 16.10 20.82 2.63
CA PRO A 137 17.32 20.85 1.82
C PRO A 137 18.56 20.30 2.55
N ARG A 138 18.62 20.44 3.89
CA ARG A 138 19.74 19.92 4.71
C ARG A 138 19.84 18.39 4.72
N LEU A 139 18.75 17.68 4.41
CA LEU A 139 18.72 16.22 4.36
C LEU A 139 18.94 15.68 2.95
N LEU A 140 18.53 16.42 1.92
CA LEU A 140 18.66 16.02 0.52
C LEU A 140 20.08 15.66 0.12
N GLY A 141 21.08 16.40 0.59
CA GLY A 141 22.48 16.15 0.27
C GLY A 141 23.04 14.82 0.78
N ASN A 142 22.33 14.10 1.65
CA ASN A 142 22.73 12.78 2.13
C ASN A 142 22.09 11.63 1.34
N VAL A 143 21.05 11.91 0.55
CA VAL A 143 20.28 10.85 -0.12
C VAL A 143 20.97 10.44 -1.42
N LEU A 144 21.30 9.16 -1.52
CA LEU A 144 21.89 8.54 -2.71
C LEU A 144 20.83 8.11 -3.73
N GLY A 145 19.65 7.72 -3.25
CA GLY A 145 18.56 7.26 -4.08
C GLY A 145 17.40 6.71 -3.24
N GLY A 146 16.37 6.22 -3.92
CA GLY A 146 15.22 5.62 -3.26
C GLY A 146 14.50 4.59 -4.10
N THR A 147 13.47 4.01 -3.52
CA THR A 147 12.52 3.11 -4.19
C THR A 147 11.10 3.57 -3.95
N GLU A 148 10.21 3.32 -4.91
CA GLU A 148 8.78 3.58 -4.81
C GLU A 148 7.98 2.32 -5.12
N GLU A 149 7.07 1.97 -4.21
CA GLU A 149 6.30 0.73 -4.21
C GLU A 149 5.05 0.79 -5.10
N THR A 150 4.41 1.98 -5.23
CA THR A 150 3.03 2.02 -5.71
C THR A 150 2.82 2.92 -6.93
N THR A 151 1.78 2.60 -7.71
CA THR A 151 1.45 3.32 -8.96
C THR A 151 1.24 4.82 -8.74
N THR A 152 0.49 5.21 -7.71
CA THR A 152 0.22 6.62 -7.41
C THR A 152 1.48 7.39 -7.03
N GLY A 153 2.38 6.76 -6.26
CA GLY A 153 3.68 7.32 -5.92
C GLY A 153 4.57 7.49 -7.15
N VAL A 154 4.65 6.48 -8.01
CA VAL A 154 5.42 6.57 -9.27
C VAL A 154 4.89 7.70 -10.16
N ILE A 155 3.57 7.89 -10.28
CA ILE A 155 2.98 9.01 -11.03
C ILE A 155 3.40 10.36 -10.45
N ARG A 156 3.33 10.51 -9.11
CA ARG A 156 3.77 11.73 -8.41
C ARG A 156 5.25 12.01 -8.66
N LEU A 157 6.10 11.00 -8.55
CA LEU A 157 7.55 11.13 -8.76
C LEU A 157 7.92 11.43 -10.21
N LYS A 158 7.23 10.83 -11.19
CA LYS A 158 7.37 11.18 -12.61
C LYS A 158 7.00 12.65 -12.87
N SER A 159 5.93 13.15 -12.22
CA SER A 159 5.57 14.57 -12.28
C SER A 159 6.65 15.46 -11.64
N MET A 160 7.17 15.09 -10.48
CA MET A 160 8.28 15.82 -9.83
C MET A 160 9.54 15.84 -10.70
N ALA A 161 9.87 14.73 -11.36
CA ALA A 161 11.00 14.65 -12.28
C ALA A 161 10.82 15.55 -13.51
N LYS A 162 9.64 15.49 -14.14
CA LYS A 162 9.29 16.33 -15.29
C LYS A 162 9.41 17.83 -14.99
N ASN A 163 9.07 18.23 -13.77
CA ASN A 163 9.15 19.61 -13.29
C ASN A 163 10.52 20.00 -12.69
N GLY A 164 11.54 19.13 -12.76
CA GLY A 164 12.89 19.39 -12.22
C GLY A 164 12.97 19.47 -10.69
N ILE A 165 11.89 19.01 -9.99
CA ILE A 165 11.79 19.03 -8.52
C ILE A 165 12.50 17.84 -7.91
N LEU A 166 12.41 16.65 -8.52
CA LEU A 166 13.03 15.43 -8.01
C LEU A 166 14.57 15.55 -8.05
N LYS A 167 15.23 15.46 -6.90
CA LYS A 167 16.66 15.77 -6.74
C LYS A 167 17.57 14.54 -6.62
N TYR A 168 17.02 13.35 -6.55
CA TYR A 168 17.77 12.10 -6.51
C TYR A 168 17.03 10.97 -7.25
N PRO A 169 17.75 9.95 -7.73
CA PRO A 169 17.14 8.86 -8.49
C PRO A 169 16.21 8.00 -7.63
N ILE A 170 15.08 7.59 -8.21
CA ILE A 170 14.14 6.66 -7.60
C ILE A 170 13.95 5.45 -8.53
N ILE A 171 14.06 4.25 -7.96
CA ILE A 171 13.73 3.00 -8.64
C ILE A 171 12.22 2.76 -8.46
N ALA A 172 11.49 2.74 -9.56
CA ALA A 172 10.07 2.41 -9.58
C ALA A 172 9.89 0.89 -9.45
N VAL A 173 9.89 0.36 -8.22
CA VAL A 173 9.69 -1.06 -7.93
C VAL A 173 8.32 -1.51 -8.42
N ASN A 174 7.30 -0.64 -8.31
CA ASN A 174 5.97 -0.90 -8.85
C ASN A 174 5.98 -1.27 -10.34
N ASP A 175 6.91 -0.73 -11.13
CA ASP A 175 6.95 -0.96 -12.58
C ASP A 175 7.68 -2.27 -12.95
N ALA A 176 8.24 -3.01 -11.99
CA ALA A 176 8.78 -4.34 -12.21
C ALA A 176 7.65 -5.31 -12.60
N ARG A 177 7.85 -6.10 -13.66
CA ARG A 177 6.84 -7.06 -14.13
C ARG A 177 6.41 -8.05 -13.06
N THR A 178 7.36 -8.53 -12.25
CA THR A 178 7.10 -9.44 -11.13
C THR A 178 6.38 -8.78 -9.95
N LYS A 179 6.29 -7.45 -9.91
CA LYS A 179 5.52 -6.71 -8.91
C LYS A 179 4.10 -6.44 -9.40
N HIS A 180 3.90 -5.55 -10.37
CA HIS A 180 2.57 -5.06 -10.70
C HIS A 180 1.65 -6.09 -11.37
N MET A 181 2.20 -7.05 -12.12
CA MET A 181 1.39 -8.12 -12.72
C MET A 181 0.85 -9.11 -11.68
N PHE A 182 1.48 -9.22 -10.52
CA PHE A 182 1.12 -10.19 -9.48
C PHE A 182 0.56 -9.50 -8.24
N ASP A 183 1.32 -8.63 -7.59
CA ASP A 183 0.88 -7.98 -6.37
C ASP A 183 -0.33 -7.07 -6.60
N ASN A 184 -0.24 -6.11 -7.53
CA ASN A 184 -1.35 -5.20 -7.80
C ASN A 184 -2.61 -5.92 -8.29
N ARG A 185 -2.46 -7.07 -8.98
CA ARG A 185 -3.60 -7.85 -9.49
C ARG A 185 -4.11 -8.85 -8.45
N TYR A 186 -3.28 -9.76 -8.00
CA TYR A 186 -3.71 -10.89 -7.18
C TYR A 186 -3.70 -10.55 -5.69
N GLY A 187 -2.67 -9.85 -5.21
CA GLY A 187 -2.55 -9.41 -3.83
C GLY A 187 -3.63 -8.38 -3.48
N THR A 188 -3.66 -7.25 -4.20
CA THR A 188 -4.65 -6.19 -3.99
C THR A 188 -6.08 -6.70 -4.18
N GLY A 189 -6.32 -7.51 -5.22
CA GLY A 189 -7.66 -8.08 -5.46
C GLY A 189 -8.14 -8.94 -4.30
N GLN A 190 -7.27 -9.76 -3.71
CA GLN A 190 -7.62 -10.59 -2.55
C GLN A 190 -7.81 -9.75 -1.30
N SER A 191 -6.88 -8.86 -0.96
CA SER A 191 -6.93 -8.07 0.27
C SER A 191 -8.10 -7.08 0.27
N THR A 192 -8.48 -6.53 -0.88
CA THR A 192 -9.67 -5.68 -1.04
C THR A 192 -10.94 -6.45 -0.66
N ILE A 193 -11.14 -7.63 -1.23
CA ILE A 193 -12.32 -8.44 -0.94
C ILE A 193 -12.32 -8.94 0.51
N ASP A 194 -11.17 -9.38 1.05
CA ASP A 194 -11.04 -9.75 2.47
C ASP A 194 -11.39 -8.59 3.39
N GLY A 195 -10.89 -7.38 3.08
CA GLY A 195 -11.22 -6.17 3.84
C GLY A 195 -12.71 -5.84 3.85
N ILE A 196 -13.38 -5.94 2.70
CA ILE A 196 -14.84 -5.70 2.59
C ILE A 196 -15.61 -6.74 3.39
N LEU A 197 -15.26 -8.02 3.27
CA LEU A 197 -15.91 -9.11 4.01
C LEU A 197 -15.79 -8.91 5.53
N ARG A 198 -14.60 -8.59 6.03
CA ARG A 198 -14.37 -8.33 7.46
C ARG A 198 -15.09 -7.10 7.97
N ALA A 199 -15.17 -6.04 7.16
CA ALA A 199 -15.80 -4.79 7.56
C ALA A 199 -17.33 -4.84 7.55
N THR A 200 -17.92 -5.62 6.65
CA THR A 200 -19.38 -5.58 6.37
C THR A 200 -20.11 -6.89 6.60
N ASN A 201 -19.40 -8.01 6.61
CA ASN A 201 -19.97 -9.36 6.65
C ASN A 201 -21.02 -9.61 5.54
N ILE A 202 -20.87 -8.92 4.38
CA ILE A 202 -21.83 -9.01 3.27
C ILE A 202 -21.64 -10.29 2.47
N LEU A 203 -22.73 -10.87 1.99
CA LEU A 203 -22.70 -11.97 1.02
C LEU A 203 -22.48 -11.39 -0.38
N PHE A 204 -21.37 -11.76 -1.03
CA PHE A 204 -21.06 -11.33 -2.39
C PHE A 204 -21.89 -12.07 -3.47
N ALA A 205 -22.26 -13.32 -3.22
CA ALA A 205 -23.03 -14.11 -4.18
C ALA A 205 -24.35 -13.42 -4.55
N GLY A 206 -24.61 -13.29 -5.85
CA GLY A 206 -25.78 -12.62 -6.39
C GLY A 206 -25.75 -11.08 -6.33
N LYS A 207 -24.70 -10.46 -5.78
CA LYS A 207 -24.54 -9.01 -5.77
C LYS A 207 -23.97 -8.48 -7.08
N LYS A 208 -24.42 -7.28 -7.47
CA LYS A 208 -23.84 -6.52 -8.57
C LYS A 208 -22.72 -5.64 -8.03
N VAL A 209 -21.48 -6.05 -8.31
CA VAL A 209 -20.27 -5.36 -7.87
C VAL A 209 -19.76 -4.46 -8.98
N VAL A 210 -19.78 -3.16 -8.75
CA VAL A 210 -19.27 -2.13 -9.68
C VAL A 210 -17.81 -1.84 -9.36
N VAL A 211 -16.93 -2.14 -10.29
CA VAL A 211 -15.49 -1.86 -10.20
C VAL A 211 -15.16 -0.67 -11.08
N CYS A 212 -14.80 0.45 -10.46
CA CYS A 212 -14.41 1.67 -11.17
C CYS A 212 -12.89 1.66 -11.40
N GLY A 213 -12.49 1.49 -12.65
CA GLY A 213 -11.11 1.30 -13.09
C GLY A 213 -10.78 -0.14 -13.45
N TYR A 214 -10.07 -0.35 -14.59
CA TYR A 214 -9.68 -1.67 -15.06
C TYR A 214 -8.17 -1.79 -15.31
N GLY A 215 -7.38 -1.14 -14.44
CA GLY A 215 -5.94 -1.39 -14.30
C GLY A 215 -5.67 -2.75 -13.62
N TYR A 216 -4.43 -3.02 -13.22
CA TYR A 216 -4.10 -4.30 -12.59
C TYR A 216 -4.92 -4.56 -11.31
N CYS A 217 -5.10 -3.55 -10.45
CA CYS A 217 -5.95 -3.67 -9.26
C CYS A 217 -7.41 -3.97 -9.63
N GLY A 218 -7.98 -3.22 -10.58
CA GLY A 218 -9.36 -3.43 -11.04
C GLY A 218 -9.60 -4.83 -11.61
N LYS A 219 -8.67 -5.34 -12.41
CA LYS A 219 -8.69 -6.73 -12.92
C LYS A 219 -8.70 -7.74 -11.78
N GLY A 220 -7.88 -7.52 -10.76
CA GLY A 220 -7.82 -8.40 -9.59
C GLY A 220 -9.09 -8.39 -8.77
N VAL A 221 -9.63 -7.21 -8.47
CA VAL A 221 -10.89 -7.04 -7.73
C VAL A 221 -12.06 -7.67 -8.50
N ALA A 222 -12.18 -7.40 -9.81
CA ALA A 222 -13.21 -7.96 -10.66
C ALA A 222 -13.16 -9.50 -10.67
N LEU A 223 -11.96 -10.07 -10.82
CA LEU A 223 -11.73 -11.52 -10.80
C LEU A 223 -12.17 -12.15 -9.47
N ARG A 224 -11.81 -11.55 -8.34
CA ARG A 224 -12.16 -12.08 -7.01
C ARG A 224 -13.64 -11.94 -6.70
N ALA A 225 -14.28 -10.82 -7.04
CA ALA A 225 -15.71 -10.62 -6.88
C ALA A 225 -16.51 -11.62 -7.71
N LYS A 226 -16.13 -11.83 -8.99
CA LYS A 226 -16.73 -12.86 -9.85
C LYS A 226 -16.57 -14.27 -9.26
N GLY A 227 -15.38 -14.58 -8.71
CA GLY A 227 -15.11 -15.86 -8.06
C GLY A 227 -15.96 -16.12 -6.81
N LEU A 228 -16.47 -15.08 -6.16
CA LEU A 228 -17.42 -15.17 -5.04
C LEU A 228 -18.90 -15.20 -5.50
N GLY A 229 -19.16 -15.32 -6.80
CA GLY A 229 -20.49 -15.43 -7.36
C GLY A 229 -21.21 -14.10 -7.60
N SER A 230 -20.47 -12.99 -7.65
CA SER A 230 -21.04 -11.68 -8.01
C SER A 230 -21.20 -11.51 -9.51
N GLU A 231 -22.21 -10.74 -9.92
CA GLU A 231 -22.28 -10.12 -11.24
C GLU A 231 -21.37 -8.87 -11.21
N VAL A 232 -20.29 -8.88 -12.00
CA VAL A 232 -19.34 -7.75 -12.01
C VAL A 232 -19.62 -6.81 -13.15
N ILE A 233 -19.66 -5.51 -12.83
CA ILE A 233 -19.80 -4.39 -13.77
C ILE A 233 -18.52 -3.58 -13.70
N VAL A 234 -17.89 -3.29 -14.84
CA VAL A 234 -16.69 -2.45 -14.92
C VAL A 234 -17.06 -1.08 -15.47
N CYS A 235 -16.61 -0.03 -14.79
CA CYS A 235 -16.66 1.35 -15.27
C CYS A 235 -15.22 1.80 -15.56
N GLU A 236 -14.92 2.10 -16.83
CA GLU A 236 -13.57 2.49 -17.26
C GLU A 236 -13.68 3.62 -18.31
N VAL A 237 -12.78 4.61 -18.22
CA VAL A 237 -12.73 5.74 -19.14
C VAL A 237 -11.77 5.52 -20.30
N ASP A 238 -10.77 4.67 -20.12
CA ASP A 238 -9.85 4.26 -21.17
C ASP A 238 -10.54 3.22 -22.08
N PRO A 239 -10.81 3.54 -23.37
CA PRO A 239 -11.57 2.64 -24.23
C PRO A 239 -10.87 1.30 -24.47
N VAL A 240 -9.54 1.25 -24.43
CA VAL A 240 -8.79 0.00 -24.62
C VAL A 240 -8.98 -0.93 -23.41
N LYS A 241 -8.90 -0.39 -22.19
CA LYS A 241 -9.14 -1.15 -20.97
C LYS A 241 -10.61 -1.55 -20.84
N ALA A 242 -11.53 -0.68 -21.27
CA ALA A 242 -12.96 -1.01 -21.31
C ALA A 242 -13.24 -2.19 -22.25
N LEU A 243 -12.61 -2.19 -23.43
CA LEU A 243 -12.69 -3.30 -24.40
C LEU A 243 -12.07 -4.58 -23.81
N GLU A 244 -10.94 -4.48 -23.13
CA GLU A 244 -10.29 -5.60 -22.45
C GLU A 244 -11.24 -6.21 -21.38
N ALA A 245 -11.89 -5.36 -20.56
CA ALA A 245 -12.86 -5.81 -19.57
C ALA A 245 -14.03 -6.56 -20.22
N LEU A 246 -14.51 -6.09 -21.36
CA LEU A 246 -15.57 -6.75 -22.14
C LEU A 246 -15.11 -8.14 -22.63
N MET A 247 -13.87 -8.24 -23.15
CA MET A 247 -13.29 -9.51 -23.64
C MET A 247 -13.03 -10.49 -22.49
N ASP A 248 -12.76 -10.01 -21.27
CA ASP A 248 -12.62 -10.82 -20.06
C ASP A 248 -14.02 -11.30 -19.53
N GLY A 249 -15.11 -10.93 -20.23
CA GLY A 249 -16.48 -11.38 -19.94
C GLY A 249 -17.15 -10.62 -18.80
N TYR A 250 -16.83 -9.33 -18.65
CA TYR A 250 -17.53 -8.42 -17.74
C TYR A 250 -18.49 -7.52 -18.50
N ARG A 251 -19.56 -7.08 -17.82
CA ARG A 251 -20.39 -5.98 -18.33
C ARG A 251 -19.62 -4.68 -18.19
N VAL A 252 -19.63 -3.86 -19.23
CA VAL A 252 -19.01 -2.53 -19.22
C VAL A 252 -20.08 -1.48 -19.45
N MET A 253 -20.13 -0.47 -18.61
CA MET A 253 -21.08 0.66 -18.76
C MET A 253 -20.54 1.90 -18.06
N SER A 254 -21.21 3.04 -18.30
CA SER A 254 -20.92 4.29 -17.59
C SER A 254 -21.24 4.17 -16.10
N LEU A 255 -20.58 4.99 -15.26
CA LEU A 255 -20.86 5.00 -13.82
C LEU A 255 -22.30 5.46 -13.52
N ASP A 256 -22.86 6.36 -14.33
CA ASP A 256 -24.26 6.84 -14.19
C ASP A 256 -25.28 5.71 -14.44
N GLU A 257 -24.98 4.78 -15.33
CA GLU A 257 -25.80 3.59 -15.58
C GLU A 257 -25.59 2.54 -14.48
N ALA A 258 -24.34 2.28 -14.11
CA ALA A 258 -24.00 1.34 -13.06
C ALA A 258 -24.56 1.76 -11.70
N ALA A 259 -24.66 3.06 -11.42
CA ALA A 259 -25.25 3.61 -10.19
C ALA A 259 -26.73 3.20 -9.99
N LYS A 260 -27.45 2.89 -11.05
CA LYS A 260 -28.86 2.49 -10.97
C LYS A 260 -29.06 1.04 -10.57
N VAL A 261 -28.02 0.21 -10.74
CA VAL A 261 -28.16 -1.25 -10.63
C VAL A 261 -27.16 -1.90 -9.67
N GLY A 262 -26.04 -1.22 -9.35
CA GLY A 262 -24.96 -1.76 -8.54
C GLY A 262 -25.30 -1.85 -7.04
N ASP A 263 -24.89 -2.91 -6.38
CA ASP A 263 -25.04 -3.09 -4.92
C ASP A 263 -23.81 -2.65 -4.14
N ILE A 264 -22.61 -2.92 -4.70
CA ILE A 264 -21.30 -2.61 -4.08
C ILE A 264 -20.46 -1.85 -5.09
N PHE A 265 -19.87 -0.74 -4.66
CA PHE A 265 -19.01 0.09 -5.49
C PHE A 265 -17.57 0.09 -4.95
N ILE A 266 -16.60 -0.28 -5.78
CA ILE A 266 -15.18 -0.35 -5.45
C ILE A 266 -14.40 0.51 -6.43
N THR A 267 -13.74 1.57 -5.93
CA THR A 267 -12.93 2.47 -6.76
C THR A 267 -11.46 2.09 -6.66
N VAL A 268 -10.82 1.86 -7.81
CA VAL A 268 -9.42 1.44 -7.94
C VAL A 268 -8.71 2.21 -9.05
N THR A 269 -9.07 3.49 -9.23
CA THR A 269 -8.52 4.36 -10.29
C THR A 269 -7.23 5.07 -9.87
N GLY A 270 -6.93 5.13 -8.56
CA GLY A 270 -5.87 5.99 -8.03
C GLY A 270 -6.22 7.49 -8.11
N ASP A 271 -7.49 7.84 -8.31
CA ASP A 271 -8.00 9.19 -8.44
C ASP A 271 -9.01 9.52 -7.34
N CYS A 272 -9.30 10.79 -7.16
CA CYS A 272 -10.26 11.28 -6.16
C CYS A 272 -11.62 11.61 -6.79
N LYS A 273 -12.67 11.59 -5.95
CA LYS A 273 -14.06 11.97 -6.33
C LYS A 273 -14.65 11.14 -7.50
N VAL A 274 -14.22 9.90 -7.65
CA VAL A 274 -14.77 8.97 -8.66
C VAL A 274 -16.27 8.76 -8.42
N ILE A 275 -16.64 8.46 -7.18
CA ILE A 275 -18.04 8.40 -6.74
C ILE A 275 -18.42 9.76 -6.18
N THR A 276 -19.46 10.38 -6.75
CA THR A 276 -19.98 11.70 -6.36
C THR A 276 -21.29 11.57 -5.61
N THR A 277 -21.76 12.67 -4.98
CA THR A 277 -23.08 12.72 -4.35
C THR A 277 -24.17 12.35 -5.35
N LYS A 278 -24.06 12.78 -6.61
CA LYS A 278 -24.99 12.42 -7.70
C LYS A 278 -25.05 10.89 -7.89
N THR A 279 -23.90 10.22 -7.92
CA THR A 279 -23.83 8.76 -8.04
C THR A 279 -24.57 8.07 -6.89
N ILE A 280 -24.36 8.56 -5.66
CA ILE A 280 -24.98 8.05 -4.44
C ILE A 280 -26.49 8.24 -4.43
N THR A 281 -26.97 9.43 -4.78
CA THR A 281 -28.41 9.77 -4.75
C THR A 281 -29.21 9.12 -5.87
N THR A 282 -28.58 8.68 -6.95
CA THR A 282 -29.22 7.94 -8.03
C THR A 282 -29.65 6.53 -7.59
N HIS A 283 -29.02 5.98 -6.54
CA HIS A 283 -29.33 4.66 -6.02
C HIS A 283 -30.33 4.73 -4.86
N ASN A 284 -31.56 4.26 -5.06
CA ASN A 284 -32.65 4.33 -4.08
C ASN A 284 -32.39 3.59 -2.74
N ASN A 285 -31.39 2.73 -2.65
CA ASN A 285 -31.04 1.91 -1.49
C ASN A 285 -29.61 2.09 -1.01
N PHE A 286 -28.96 3.22 -1.33
CA PHE A 286 -27.58 3.44 -0.91
C PHE A 286 -27.48 3.65 0.60
N LEU A 287 -26.97 2.64 1.32
CA LEU A 287 -26.54 2.79 2.71
C LEU A 287 -25.04 3.08 2.71
N PRO A 288 -24.61 4.30 3.06
CA PRO A 288 -23.21 4.60 3.13
C PRO A 288 -22.57 3.75 4.23
N CYS A 289 -21.66 2.86 3.86
CA CYS A 289 -20.78 2.23 4.83
C CYS A 289 -19.90 3.34 5.47
N LYS A 290 -20.05 3.58 6.75
CA LYS A 290 -19.27 4.60 7.49
C LYS A 290 -17.79 4.25 7.63
N GLN A 291 -17.37 3.09 7.16
CA GLN A 291 -15.99 2.67 7.17
C GLN A 291 -15.37 2.98 5.81
N ASN A 292 -14.47 3.97 5.78
CA ASN A 292 -13.62 4.22 4.62
C ASN A 292 -12.69 3.01 4.46
N ILE A 293 -13.05 2.08 3.58
CA ILE A 293 -12.15 1.03 3.12
C ILE A 293 -11.29 1.68 2.05
N CYS A 294 -10.16 2.20 2.45
CA CYS A 294 -9.16 2.72 1.53
C CYS A 294 -8.37 1.52 1.00
N CYS A 295 -8.58 1.16 -0.26
CA CYS A 295 -7.67 0.31 -1.00
C CYS A 295 -6.59 1.22 -1.58
N SER A 296 -5.46 1.32 -0.91
CA SER A 296 -4.25 1.98 -1.41
C SER A 296 -3.52 1.07 -2.37
#